data_c90bc2c58732f1e6453236e4c69051c9
#
_entry.id   c90bc2c58732f1e6453236e4c69051c9
#
_cell.length_a   1.000
_cell.length_b   1.000
_cell.length_c   1.000
_cell.angle_alpha   90.00
_cell.angle_beta   90.00
_cell.angle_gamma   90.00
#
_symmetry.space_group_name_H-M   'P 1'
#
loop_
_entity.id
_entity.type
_entity.pdbx_description
1 polymer ?
#
loop_
_entity_poly.entity_id
_entity_poly.type
_entity_poly.pdbx_seq_one_letter_code
_entity_poly.pdbx_strand_id
1 'polypeptide(L)'
;MRGRAKSAALTAATAVLARPVLAAGTLVTLAVGVLLHRLQGVLLPVAWGGVGVAAAIARRPGMPGRPVPPEAEPDLAELVARVASAVGFGQPVLVRIVPEPTASLARPRVAGARTYVLVLGWPFLRLLARPELEAVVAHELAHRAELTSAAFRALSRSRERLAGGLERRPRIPAALAGRLLRASQARMWALELAADRASAEVAGPAAASGALTRTATLGALFERLVAGWIDVAAGRGRFPEDLYEAVADALADPHVQRRARLLVADDEALDPYAAADHPPLRDRLAALPMVPPAGYDPAPVPIRDPVGLEEWCLRDLLDQLDAAPGTLEPFALRDAGPNAYLPPVWEAYSALRVATGTRSTDAAVAAALDSLEDGGWVGLAESVEPAVRRLPPLLRRPAARDVLAGCLGVAVAGRLLDRGWRRASRWLTSVVRPPAGEVLDLQEMVTAAMDSGDAGPVRDLLALPTGAR
;
A
#
# COMPACT_ATOMS: atom_id res chain seq x y z
N MET A 1 -9.86 36.92 -2.34
CA MET A 1 -11.17 36.42 -1.81
C MET A 1 -11.80 35.31 -2.65
N ARG A 2 -11.78 35.37 -3.98
CA ARG A 2 -12.40 34.31 -4.85
C ARG A 2 -11.80 32.92 -4.69
N GLY A 3 -10.50 32.76 -4.37
CA GLY A 3 -9.88 31.45 -4.15
C GLY A 3 -10.29 30.75 -2.87
N ARG A 4 -10.53 31.51 -1.77
CA ARG A 4 -10.98 30.94 -0.49
C ARG A 4 -12.42 30.43 -0.55
N ALA A 5 -13.29 31.12 -1.30
CA ALA A 5 -14.68 30.69 -1.50
C ALA A 5 -14.75 29.41 -2.35
N LYS A 6 -13.94 29.28 -3.43
CA LYS A 6 -13.85 28.06 -4.24
C LYS A 6 -13.33 26.88 -3.42
N SER A 7 -12.31 27.09 -2.57
CA SER A 7 -11.76 26.05 -1.69
C SER A 7 -12.78 25.58 -0.64
N ALA A 8 -13.56 26.51 -0.06
CA ALA A 8 -14.59 26.16 0.92
C ALA A 8 -15.76 25.39 0.28
N ALA A 9 -16.19 25.80 -0.92
CA ALA A 9 -17.23 25.11 -1.66
C ALA A 9 -16.80 23.68 -2.08
N LEU A 10 -15.56 23.52 -2.54
CA LEU A 10 -15.00 22.21 -2.88
C LEU A 10 -14.90 21.30 -1.65
N THR A 11 -14.44 21.84 -0.52
CA THR A 11 -14.36 21.11 0.75
C THR A 11 -15.76 20.68 1.24
N ALA A 12 -16.75 21.55 1.13
CA ALA A 12 -18.12 21.23 1.49
C ALA A 12 -18.71 20.16 0.57
N ALA A 13 -18.53 20.28 -0.74
CA ALA A 13 -19.03 19.30 -1.71
C ALA A 13 -18.39 17.92 -1.51
N THR A 14 -17.06 17.86 -1.32
CA THR A 14 -16.37 16.59 -1.04
C THR A 14 -16.77 15.99 0.31
N ALA A 15 -16.96 16.82 1.35
CA ALA A 15 -17.39 16.34 2.66
C ALA A 15 -18.81 15.75 2.66
N VAL A 16 -19.74 16.34 1.90
CA VAL A 16 -21.10 15.84 1.76
C VAL A 16 -21.11 14.54 0.96
N LEU A 17 -20.41 14.48 -0.16
CA LEU A 17 -20.40 13.30 -1.05
C LEU A 17 -19.58 12.14 -0.49
N ALA A 18 -18.58 12.38 0.33
CA ALA A 18 -17.80 11.34 1.00
C ALA A 18 -18.59 10.60 2.11
N ARG A 19 -19.75 11.10 2.50
CA ARG A 19 -20.61 10.50 3.51
C ARG A 19 -22.00 10.22 2.93
N PRO A 20 -22.17 9.14 2.13
CA PRO A 20 -23.44 8.86 1.47
C PRO A 20 -24.60 8.68 2.47
N VAL A 21 -24.33 8.20 3.68
CA VAL A 21 -25.32 8.13 4.76
C VAL A 21 -25.69 9.52 5.26
N LEU A 22 -24.73 10.46 5.35
CA LEU A 22 -25.01 11.86 5.71
C LEU A 22 -25.62 12.64 4.55
N ALA A 23 -25.21 12.36 3.30
CA ALA A 23 -25.81 12.96 2.12
C ALA A 23 -27.25 12.48 1.91
N ALA A 24 -27.50 11.17 2.05
CA ALA A 24 -28.84 10.60 2.05
C ALA A 24 -29.66 11.10 3.24
N GLY A 25 -29.06 11.14 4.45
CA GLY A 25 -29.69 11.71 5.63
C GLY A 25 -30.01 13.20 5.49
N THR A 26 -29.12 13.99 4.90
CA THR A 26 -29.33 15.42 4.63
C THR A 26 -30.40 15.63 3.55
N LEU A 27 -30.40 14.82 2.49
CA LEU A 27 -31.44 14.86 1.46
C LEU A 27 -32.80 14.39 1.99
N VAL A 28 -32.83 13.32 2.77
CA VAL A 28 -34.05 12.86 3.47
C VAL A 28 -34.49 13.89 4.49
N THR A 29 -33.59 14.50 5.25
CA THR A 29 -33.91 15.56 6.24
C THR A 29 -34.39 16.84 5.55
N LEU A 30 -33.83 17.21 4.39
CA LEU A 30 -34.32 18.31 3.56
C LEU A 30 -35.67 17.99 2.93
N ALA A 31 -35.87 16.79 2.40
CA ALA A 31 -37.16 16.37 1.85
C ALA A 31 -38.23 16.24 2.93
N VAL A 32 -37.88 15.68 4.09
CA VAL A 32 -38.75 15.60 5.29
C VAL A 32 -38.94 16.99 5.90
N GLY A 33 -37.93 17.86 5.93
CA GLY A 33 -38.03 19.24 6.38
C GLY A 33 -38.94 20.08 5.48
N VAL A 34 -38.87 19.92 4.17
CA VAL A 34 -39.82 20.55 3.22
C VAL A 34 -41.25 19.99 3.38
N LEU A 35 -41.37 18.70 3.67
CA LEU A 35 -42.68 18.07 3.93
C LEU A 35 -43.22 18.47 5.29
N LEU A 36 -42.39 18.58 6.33
CA LEU A 36 -42.74 18.95 7.70
C LEU A 36 -42.77 20.45 7.95
N HIS A 37 -42.20 21.28 7.05
CA HIS A 37 -42.39 22.74 7.08
C HIS A 37 -43.87 23.11 6.87
N ARG A 38 -44.65 22.22 6.27
CA ARG A 38 -46.13 22.29 6.30
C ARG A 38 -46.77 21.78 7.60
N LEU A 39 -45.98 21.18 8.54
CA LEU A 39 -46.49 20.49 9.75
C LEU A 39 -45.74 20.82 11.05
N GLN A 40 -45.15 22.01 11.18
CA GLN A 40 -44.56 22.52 12.45
C GLN A 40 -43.60 21.52 13.17
N GLY A 41 -42.41 21.23 12.62
CA GLY A 41 -41.48 20.33 13.30
C GLY A 41 -40.01 20.64 13.13
N VAL A 42 -39.45 21.59 13.88
CA VAL A 42 -38.01 21.95 13.90
C VAL A 42 -37.16 20.98 14.76
N LEU A 43 -37.76 20.10 15.55
CA LEU A 43 -37.05 19.29 16.55
C LEU A 43 -36.46 17.97 16.04
N LEU A 44 -36.99 17.38 14.97
CA LEU A 44 -36.49 16.09 14.43
C LEU A 44 -35.11 16.16 13.76
N PRO A 45 -34.73 17.19 12.97
CA PRO A 45 -33.43 17.28 12.36
C PRO A 45 -32.26 17.37 13.36
N VAL A 46 -32.50 18.01 14.50
CA VAL A 46 -31.50 18.18 15.58
C VAL A 46 -31.24 16.84 16.29
N ALA A 47 -32.29 16.04 16.53
CA ALA A 47 -32.17 14.73 17.17
C ALA A 47 -31.40 13.73 16.28
N TRP A 48 -31.70 13.67 14.98
CA TRP A 48 -30.97 12.78 14.04
C TRP A 48 -29.53 13.22 13.78
N GLY A 49 -29.25 14.52 13.75
CA GLY A 49 -27.91 15.05 13.72
C GLY A 49 -27.09 14.66 14.95
N GLY A 50 -27.73 14.73 16.15
CA GLY A 50 -27.15 14.32 17.43
C GLY A 50 -26.80 12.82 17.48
N VAL A 51 -27.71 11.96 17.02
CA VAL A 51 -27.50 10.50 16.97
C VAL A 51 -26.38 10.14 15.98
N GLY A 52 -26.32 10.78 14.82
CA GLY A 52 -25.23 10.56 13.86
C GLY A 52 -23.87 10.99 14.40
N VAL A 53 -23.81 12.10 15.14
CA VAL A 53 -22.59 12.57 15.81
C VAL A 53 -22.22 11.64 16.98
N ALA A 54 -23.17 11.20 17.79
CA ALA A 54 -22.93 10.28 18.89
C ALA A 54 -22.45 8.90 18.40
N ALA A 55 -23.02 8.36 17.32
CA ALA A 55 -22.57 7.11 16.70
C ALA A 55 -21.17 7.24 16.07
N ALA A 56 -20.83 8.41 15.52
CA ALA A 56 -19.48 8.69 15.01
C ALA A 56 -18.45 8.88 16.13
N ILE A 57 -18.89 9.33 17.32
CA ILE A 57 -18.04 9.46 18.50
C ILE A 57 -17.83 8.09 19.17
N ALA A 58 -18.86 7.24 19.23
CA ALA A 58 -18.79 5.90 19.84
C ALA A 58 -17.92 4.91 19.05
N ARG A 59 -17.71 5.14 17.75
CA ARG A 59 -16.86 4.32 16.87
C ARG A 59 -15.49 4.97 16.60
N ARG A 60 -14.85 5.58 17.60
CA ARG A 60 -13.46 6.00 17.45
C ARG A 60 -12.59 4.74 17.57
N PRO A 61 -11.92 4.29 16.52
CA PRO A 61 -10.87 3.32 16.69
C PRO A 61 -9.84 3.89 17.68
N GLY A 62 -9.31 3.06 18.57
CA GLY A 62 -8.18 3.40 19.41
C GLY A 62 -7.04 3.95 18.56
N MET A 63 -6.12 4.69 19.16
CA MET A 63 -4.93 5.12 18.43
C MET A 63 -4.13 3.88 17.99
N PRO A 64 -3.75 3.77 16.71
CA PRO A 64 -2.99 2.62 16.23
C PRO A 64 -1.63 2.55 16.90
N GLY A 65 -1.10 1.35 17.02
CA GLY A 65 0.26 1.09 17.40
C GLY A 65 0.55 1.13 18.91
N ARG A 66 1.75 0.68 19.29
CA ARG A 66 2.28 0.68 20.65
C ARG A 66 2.87 2.06 20.98
N PRO A 67 2.53 2.70 22.10
CA PRO A 67 3.19 3.93 22.53
C PRO A 67 4.63 3.64 22.97
N VAL A 68 5.54 4.54 22.60
CA VAL A 68 6.96 4.48 22.95
C VAL A 68 7.32 5.73 23.74
N PRO A 69 7.42 5.63 25.09
CA PRO A 69 7.85 6.75 25.90
C PRO A 69 9.32 7.09 25.64
N PRO A 70 9.72 8.39 25.74
CA PRO A 70 11.09 8.82 25.46
C PRO A 70 12.17 8.09 26.27
N GLU A 71 11.88 7.72 27.50
CA GLU A 71 12.77 6.99 28.39
C GLU A 71 12.98 5.52 27.99
N ALA A 72 12.03 4.95 27.27
CA ALA A 72 12.15 3.58 26.77
C ALA A 72 13.11 3.50 25.57
N GLU A 73 13.01 4.47 24.65
CA GLU A 73 13.82 4.54 23.42
C GLU A 73 14.45 5.94 23.28
N PRO A 74 15.53 6.25 24.04
CA PRO A 74 16.09 7.60 24.11
C PRO A 74 16.73 8.05 22.79
N ASP A 75 17.36 7.16 22.01
CA ASP A 75 17.98 7.51 20.73
C ASP A 75 16.92 7.92 19.70
N LEU A 76 15.78 7.23 19.67
CA LEU A 76 14.64 7.59 18.83
C LEU A 76 14.02 8.91 19.31
N ALA A 77 13.86 9.09 20.61
CA ALA A 77 13.32 10.33 21.18
C ALA A 77 14.21 11.54 20.87
N GLU A 78 15.55 11.38 20.98
CA GLU A 78 16.54 12.42 20.62
C GLU A 78 16.45 12.77 19.13
N LEU A 79 16.36 11.76 18.24
CA LEU A 79 16.18 11.98 16.81
C LEU A 79 14.93 12.81 16.54
N VAL A 80 13.77 12.40 17.09
CA VAL A 80 12.50 13.12 16.90
C VAL A 80 12.58 14.55 17.44
N ALA A 81 13.17 14.76 18.62
CA ALA A 81 13.32 16.08 19.23
C ALA A 81 14.24 16.99 18.40
N ARG A 82 15.36 16.48 17.91
CA ARG A 82 16.29 17.21 17.05
C ARG A 82 15.64 17.62 15.73
N VAL A 83 14.97 16.67 15.05
CA VAL A 83 14.25 16.95 13.80
C VAL A 83 13.11 17.94 14.05
N ALA A 84 12.35 17.78 15.12
CA ALA A 84 11.28 18.72 15.50
C ALA A 84 11.82 20.16 15.68
N SER A 85 12.98 20.30 16.34
CA SER A 85 13.65 21.59 16.48
C SER A 85 14.07 22.16 15.13
N ALA A 86 14.63 21.34 14.24
CA ALA A 86 15.10 21.76 12.93
C ALA A 86 13.97 22.26 12.01
N VAL A 87 12.79 21.60 12.04
CA VAL A 87 11.60 22.06 11.28
C VAL A 87 10.78 23.12 12.03
N GLY A 88 11.25 23.64 13.16
CA GLY A 88 10.54 24.63 13.98
C GLY A 88 9.23 24.10 14.60
N PHE A 89 9.17 22.82 14.92
CA PHE A 89 8.01 22.16 15.52
C PHE A 89 8.09 22.23 17.05
N GLY A 90 7.56 23.30 17.65
CA GLY A 90 7.65 23.59 19.09
C GLY A 90 6.60 22.91 19.97
N GLN A 91 6.04 21.77 19.58
CA GLN A 91 5.01 21.05 20.35
C GLN A 91 5.49 19.66 20.73
N PRO A 92 5.03 19.11 21.88
CA PRO A 92 5.34 17.72 22.24
C PRO A 92 4.75 16.74 21.21
N VAL A 93 5.52 15.70 20.89
CA VAL A 93 5.15 14.63 19.97
C VAL A 93 5.20 13.30 20.72
N LEU A 94 4.10 12.56 20.70
CA LEU A 94 4.07 11.18 21.17
C LEU A 94 4.42 10.25 20.01
N VAL A 95 5.36 9.34 20.21
CA VAL A 95 5.74 8.34 19.22
C VAL A 95 4.96 7.05 19.45
N ARG A 96 4.46 6.45 18.36
CA ARG A 96 3.84 5.13 18.36
C ARG A 96 4.41 4.29 17.24
N ILE A 97 4.64 3.01 17.51
CA ILE A 97 5.15 2.04 16.54
C ILE A 97 3.99 1.17 16.03
N VAL A 98 3.98 0.89 14.73
CA VAL A 98 3.04 -0.02 14.05
C VAL A 98 3.81 -1.07 13.25
N PRO A 99 3.19 -2.22 12.94
CA PRO A 99 3.88 -3.31 12.25
C PRO A 99 4.16 -3.04 10.76
N GLU A 100 3.34 -2.20 10.09
CA GLU A 100 3.45 -1.94 8.65
C GLU A 100 4.46 -0.83 8.36
N PRO A 101 5.07 -0.78 7.14
CA PRO A 101 6.00 0.27 6.71
C PRO A 101 5.26 1.58 6.40
N THR A 102 4.90 2.31 7.42
CA THR A 102 4.19 3.58 7.31
C THR A 102 4.79 4.64 8.22
N ALA A 103 4.59 5.91 7.86
CA ALA A 103 4.79 7.05 8.75
C ALA A 103 3.60 7.98 8.62
N SER A 104 3.18 8.57 9.72
CA SER A 104 2.13 9.60 9.68
C SER A 104 2.13 10.46 10.93
N LEU A 105 1.81 11.73 10.76
CA LEU A 105 1.56 12.65 11.86
C LEU A 105 0.05 12.88 12.03
N ALA A 106 -0.48 12.58 13.20
CA ALA A 106 -1.87 12.80 13.55
C ALA A 106 -2.00 13.79 14.71
N ARG A 107 -3.18 14.40 14.85
CA ARG A 107 -3.50 15.28 15.99
C ARG A 107 -4.81 14.88 16.67
N PRO A 108 -4.86 13.70 17.29
CA PRO A 108 -6.04 13.23 18.01
C PRO A 108 -6.27 14.02 19.32
N ARG A 109 -7.38 13.71 19.99
CA ARG A 109 -7.56 14.07 21.40
C ARG A 109 -7.12 12.91 22.28
N VAL A 110 -6.14 13.16 23.14
CA VAL A 110 -5.62 12.22 24.14
C VAL A 110 -5.93 12.82 25.51
N ALA A 111 -6.63 12.09 26.36
CA ALA A 111 -7.06 12.57 27.67
C ALA A 111 -7.71 13.98 27.65
N GLY A 112 -8.52 14.26 26.61
CA GLY A 112 -9.19 15.54 26.43
C GLY A 112 -8.40 16.65 25.74
N ALA A 113 -7.07 16.57 25.70
CA ALA A 113 -6.18 17.51 25.03
C ALA A 113 -5.86 17.10 23.58
N ARG A 114 -5.62 18.06 22.69
CA ARG A 114 -5.12 17.77 21.33
C ARG A 114 -3.61 17.58 21.39
N THR A 115 -3.16 16.39 21.06
CA THR A 115 -1.75 15.99 21.13
C THR A 115 -1.28 15.56 19.75
N TYR A 116 -0.05 15.85 19.38
CA TYR A 116 0.57 15.34 18.17
C TYR A 116 1.08 13.93 18.42
N VAL A 117 0.76 13.03 17.51
CA VAL A 117 1.17 11.63 17.54
C VAL A 117 1.86 11.31 16.22
N LEU A 118 3.13 10.98 16.29
CA LEU A 118 3.92 10.46 15.19
C LEU A 118 3.83 8.94 15.22
N VAL A 119 3.25 8.36 14.18
CA VAL A 119 3.22 6.91 13.97
C VAL A 119 4.39 6.56 13.08
N LEU A 120 5.17 5.56 13.45
CA LEU A 120 6.29 5.04 12.68
C LEU A 120 6.18 3.53 12.54
N GLY A 121 6.37 3.03 11.33
CA GLY A 121 6.41 1.61 11.05
C GLY A 121 7.68 0.96 11.58
N TRP A 122 7.56 -0.21 12.20
CA TRP A 122 8.70 -1.01 12.64
C TRP A 122 9.70 -1.30 11.50
N PRO A 123 9.25 -1.62 10.26
CA PRO A 123 10.17 -1.78 9.14
C PRO A 123 11.03 -0.55 8.85
N PHE A 124 10.51 0.66 9.06
CA PHE A 124 11.30 1.88 8.87
C PHE A 124 12.41 2.03 9.92
N LEU A 125 12.11 1.69 11.18
CA LEU A 125 13.11 1.71 12.25
C LEU A 125 14.22 0.67 12.06
N ARG A 126 13.89 -0.47 11.45
CA ARG A 126 14.82 -1.57 11.22
C ARG A 126 15.68 -1.39 9.96
N LEU A 127 15.13 -0.81 8.91
CA LEU A 127 15.66 -0.90 7.55
C LEU A 127 16.10 0.45 6.95
N LEU A 128 15.66 1.58 7.51
CA LEU A 128 16.14 2.87 7.07
C LEU A 128 17.43 3.25 7.81
N ALA A 129 18.37 3.83 7.10
CA ALA A 129 19.49 4.51 7.71
C ALA A 129 19.02 5.66 8.60
N ARG A 130 19.79 6.02 9.64
CA ARG A 130 19.43 7.11 10.53
C ARG A 130 19.10 8.42 9.81
N PRO A 131 19.88 8.91 8.81
CA PRO A 131 19.53 10.12 8.07
C PRO A 131 18.25 9.97 7.23
N GLU A 132 17.95 8.76 6.72
CA GLU A 132 16.71 8.49 5.99
C GLU A 132 15.50 8.55 6.92
N LEU A 133 15.61 8.00 8.13
CA LEU A 133 14.56 8.11 9.14
C LEU A 133 14.36 9.56 9.61
N GLU A 134 15.43 10.36 9.71
CA GLU A 134 15.35 11.79 9.98
C GLU A 134 14.58 12.52 8.85
N ALA A 135 14.81 12.13 7.60
CA ALA A 135 14.09 12.67 6.47
C ALA A 135 12.59 12.32 6.52
N VAL A 136 12.23 11.07 6.86
CA VAL A 136 10.84 10.65 7.04
C VAL A 136 10.17 11.45 8.17
N VAL A 137 10.82 11.56 9.32
CA VAL A 137 10.28 12.31 10.47
C VAL A 137 10.12 13.80 10.14
N ALA A 138 11.08 14.41 9.43
CA ALA A 138 11.01 15.81 9.01
C ALA A 138 9.84 16.04 8.05
N HIS A 139 9.63 15.13 7.08
CA HIS A 139 8.49 15.15 6.17
C HIS A 139 7.16 15.17 6.93
N GLU A 140 6.97 14.22 7.86
CA GLU A 140 5.75 14.11 8.65
C GLU A 140 5.50 15.34 9.53
N LEU A 141 6.54 15.85 10.18
CA LEU A 141 6.42 17.05 11.02
C LEU A 141 6.15 18.33 10.22
N ALA A 142 6.55 18.39 8.94
CA ALA A 142 6.24 19.50 8.06
C ALA A 142 4.74 19.67 7.81
N HIS A 143 3.94 18.58 7.87
CA HIS A 143 2.47 18.62 7.72
C HIS A 143 1.71 19.26 8.90
N ARG A 144 2.42 19.83 9.90
CA ARG A 144 1.79 20.47 11.06
C ARG A 144 0.75 21.54 10.69
N ALA A 145 1.04 22.36 9.69
CA ALA A 145 0.15 23.46 9.29
C ALA A 145 -1.20 22.94 8.79
N GLU A 146 -1.19 21.84 8.05
CA GLU A 146 -2.37 21.16 7.52
C GLU A 146 -3.23 20.57 8.64
N LEU A 147 -2.60 19.94 9.63
CA LEU A 147 -3.28 19.34 10.77
C LEU A 147 -3.96 20.38 11.68
N THR A 148 -3.53 21.62 11.65
CA THR A 148 -4.18 22.74 12.37
C THR A 148 -5.36 23.31 11.60
N SER A 149 -5.37 23.23 10.27
CA SER A 149 -6.43 23.72 9.40
C SER A 149 -7.67 22.80 9.43
N ALA A 150 -8.82 23.31 9.90
CA ALA A 150 -10.05 22.54 9.88
C ALA A 150 -10.52 22.22 8.45
N ALA A 151 -10.32 23.15 7.51
CA ALA A 151 -10.67 22.97 6.11
C ALA A 151 -9.80 21.89 5.45
N PHE A 152 -8.49 21.87 5.72
CA PHE A 152 -7.60 20.84 5.19
C PHE A 152 -7.95 19.45 5.73
N ARG A 153 -8.13 19.32 7.06
CA ARG A 153 -8.54 18.04 7.66
C ARG A 153 -9.88 17.52 7.12
N ALA A 154 -10.82 18.42 6.83
CA ALA A 154 -12.09 18.03 6.21
C ALA A 154 -11.88 17.54 4.77
N LEU A 155 -11.01 18.22 4.00
CA LEU A 155 -10.68 17.83 2.63
C LEU A 155 -9.99 16.48 2.58
N SER A 156 -8.92 16.27 3.36
CA SER A 156 -8.16 15.02 3.42
C SER A 156 -9.04 13.82 3.76
N ARG A 157 -9.80 13.92 4.88
CA ARG A 157 -10.74 12.86 5.28
C ARG A 157 -11.84 12.58 4.25
N SER A 158 -12.23 13.62 3.49
CA SER A 158 -13.24 13.46 2.45
C SER A 158 -12.66 12.75 1.22
N ARG A 159 -11.40 13.05 0.87
CA ARG A 159 -10.66 12.35 -0.18
C ARG A 159 -10.49 10.86 0.16
N GLU A 160 -9.96 10.56 1.35
CA GLU A 160 -9.79 9.17 1.84
C GLU A 160 -11.10 8.36 1.75
N ARG A 161 -12.23 8.97 2.16
CA ARG A 161 -13.53 8.31 2.09
C ARG A 161 -14.06 8.16 0.67
N LEU A 162 -13.80 9.13 -0.20
CA LEU A 162 -14.17 9.03 -1.62
C LEU A 162 -13.34 7.94 -2.31
N ALA A 163 -12.03 7.93 -2.08
CA ALA A 163 -11.13 6.91 -2.61
C ALA A 163 -11.54 5.50 -2.13
N GLY A 164 -11.64 5.28 -0.82
CA GLY A 164 -12.07 3.99 -0.28
C GLY A 164 -13.52 3.60 -0.62
N GLY A 165 -14.37 4.59 -0.92
CA GLY A 165 -15.72 4.35 -1.46
C GLY A 165 -15.70 3.84 -2.90
N LEU A 166 -14.76 4.31 -3.71
CA LEU A 166 -14.57 3.85 -5.10
C LEU A 166 -14.05 2.41 -5.16
N GLU A 167 -13.20 2.02 -4.21
CA GLU A 167 -12.67 0.66 -4.13
C GLU A 167 -13.72 -0.37 -3.70
N ARG A 168 -14.56 -0.05 -2.72
CA ARG A 168 -15.49 -1.01 -2.10
C ARG A 168 -16.80 -1.21 -2.85
N ARG A 169 -17.49 -0.16 -3.23
CA ARG A 169 -18.70 -0.10 -4.09
C ARG A 169 -19.07 1.38 -4.26
N PRO A 170 -18.99 1.94 -5.46
CA PRO A 170 -19.34 3.33 -5.67
C PRO A 170 -20.85 3.55 -5.47
N ARG A 171 -21.22 4.17 -4.36
CA ARG A 171 -22.58 4.71 -4.14
C ARG A 171 -22.73 6.09 -4.76
N ILE A 172 -21.61 6.69 -5.16
CA ILE A 172 -21.54 7.98 -5.86
C ILE A 172 -21.10 7.68 -7.29
N PRO A 173 -21.62 8.38 -8.31
CA PRO A 173 -21.11 8.23 -9.66
C PRO A 173 -19.60 8.41 -9.68
N ALA A 174 -18.86 7.39 -10.10
CA ALA A 174 -17.40 7.37 -10.11
C ALA A 174 -16.80 8.59 -10.84
N ALA A 175 -17.47 9.07 -11.91
CA ALA A 175 -17.09 10.27 -12.64
C ALA A 175 -17.11 11.54 -11.76
N LEU A 176 -18.10 11.67 -10.86
CA LEU A 176 -18.18 12.82 -9.97
C LEU A 176 -17.11 12.74 -8.87
N ALA A 177 -16.93 11.57 -8.25
CA ALA A 177 -15.87 11.34 -7.28
C ALA A 177 -14.48 11.62 -7.87
N GLY A 178 -14.19 11.09 -9.06
CA GLY A 178 -12.93 11.33 -9.76
C GLY A 178 -12.70 12.81 -10.14
N ARG A 179 -13.75 13.57 -10.49
CA ARG A 179 -13.62 15.03 -10.69
C ARG A 179 -13.25 15.78 -9.43
N LEU A 180 -13.85 15.42 -8.29
CA LEU A 180 -13.56 16.05 -6.99
C LEU A 180 -12.14 15.70 -6.51
N LEU A 181 -11.73 14.46 -6.67
CA LEU A 181 -10.37 14.00 -6.35
C LEU A 181 -9.34 14.76 -7.20
N ARG A 182 -9.51 14.80 -8.53
CA ARG A 182 -8.63 15.58 -9.43
C ARG A 182 -8.58 17.07 -9.12
N ALA A 183 -9.72 17.67 -8.80
CA ALA A 183 -9.77 19.11 -8.50
C ALA A 183 -8.99 19.49 -7.22
N SER A 184 -8.80 18.54 -6.30
CA SER A 184 -8.05 18.75 -5.05
C SER A 184 -6.60 18.25 -5.10
N GLN A 185 -6.24 17.42 -6.08
CA GLN A 185 -4.96 16.73 -6.17
C GLN A 185 -3.77 17.70 -6.23
N ALA A 186 -3.81 18.70 -7.09
CA ALA A 186 -2.72 19.67 -7.23
C ALA A 186 -2.36 20.37 -5.92
N ARG A 187 -3.35 20.59 -5.04
CA ARG A 187 -3.10 21.17 -3.71
C ARG A 187 -2.45 20.16 -2.77
N MET A 188 -2.88 18.91 -2.78
CA MET A 188 -2.26 17.85 -1.98
C MET A 188 -0.81 17.68 -2.39
N TRP A 189 -0.55 17.54 -3.69
CA TRP A 189 0.80 17.39 -4.24
C TRP A 189 1.73 18.56 -3.93
N ALA A 190 1.23 19.79 -3.97
CA ALA A 190 2.05 20.97 -3.61
C ALA A 190 2.50 20.93 -2.13
N LEU A 191 1.68 20.39 -1.24
CA LEU A 191 2.03 20.23 0.18
C LEU A 191 3.04 19.11 0.39
N GLU A 192 2.87 17.99 -0.31
CA GLU A 192 3.82 16.87 -0.31
C GLU A 192 5.21 17.31 -0.78
N LEU A 193 5.28 18.01 -1.92
CA LEU A 193 6.55 18.54 -2.42
C LEU A 193 7.18 19.61 -1.51
N ALA A 194 6.37 20.32 -0.71
CA ALA A 194 6.89 21.23 0.31
C ALA A 194 7.45 20.47 1.52
N ALA A 195 6.78 19.37 1.93
CA ALA A 195 7.26 18.49 2.98
C ALA A 195 8.56 17.76 2.56
N ASP A 196 8.67 17.33 1.30
CA ASP A 196 9.91 16.74 0.75
C ASP A 196 11.09 17.72 0.79
N ARG A 197 10.84 19.00 0.47
CA ARG A 197 11.89 20.03 0.56
C ARG A 197 12.31 20.26 2.00
N ALA A 198 11.37 20.35 2.94
CA ALA A 198 11.70 20.47 4.37
C ALA A 198 12.49 19.25 4.88
N SER A 199 12.14 18.05 4.42
CA SER A 199 12.89 16.83 4.68
C SER A 199 14.34 16.93 4.17
N ALA A 200 14.53 17.40 2.94
CA ALA A 200 15.86 17.58 2.34
C ALA A 200 16.69 18.69 3.02
N GLU A 201 16.04 19.74 3.53
CA GLU A 201 16.71 20.79 4.31
C GLU A 201 17.25 20.28 5.65
N VAL A 202 16.54 19.33 6.29
CA VAL A 202 16.92 18.79 7.60
C VAL A 202 17.93 17.63 7.48
N ALA A 203 17.65 16.64 6.63
CA ALA A 203 18.44 15.41 6.54
C ALA A 203 19.46 15.42 5.40
N GLY A 204 19.39 16.39 4.53
CA GLY A 204 20.16 16.46 3.30
C GLY A 204 19.45 15.79 2.11
N PRO A 205 19.67 16.28 0.87
CA PRO A 205 18.96 15.79 -0.32
C PRO A 205 19.22 14.32 -0.63
N ALA A 206 20.42 13.79 -0.36
CA ALA A 206 20.76 12.39 -0.57
C ALA A 206 19.95 11.47 0.36
N ALA A 207 19.85 11.82 1.64
CA ALA A 207 19.07 11.06 2.61
C ALA A 207 17.56 11.16 2.32
N ALA A 208 17.06 12.33 1.95
CA ALA A 208 15.66 12.52 1.55
C ALA A 208 15.30 11.68 0.30
N SER A 209 16.16 11.67 -0.71
CA SER A 209 15.98 10.83 -1.91
C SER A 209 16.03 9.34 -1.58
N GLY A 210 16.98 8.92 -0.73
CA GLY A 210 17.08 7.55 -0.21
C GLY A 210 15.83 7.14 0.56
N ALA A 211 15.36 8.00 1.46
CA ALA A 211 14.14 7.78 2.24
C ALA A 211 12.91 7.59 1.35
N LEU A 212 12.67 8.50 0.38
CA LEU A 212 11.57 8.38 -0.57
C LEU A 212 11.59 7.07 -1.35
N THR A 213 12.76 6.70 -1.86
CA THR A 213 12.91 5.47 -2.64
C THR A 213 12.70 4.23 -1.77
N ARG A 214 13.29 4.17 -0.58
CA ARG A 214 13.18 3.02 0.32
C ARG A 214 11.81 2.88 0.93
N THR A 215 11.16 3.96 1.33
CA THR A 215 9.80 3.90 1.89
C THR A 215 8.78 3.43 0.85
N ALA A 216 8.87 3.93 -0.39
CA ALA A 216 8.03 3.44 -1.49
C ALA A 216 8.27 1.95 -1.79
N THR A 217 9.55 1.54 -1.86
CA THR A 217 9.92 0.14 -2.10
C THR A 217 9.42 -0.78 -0.97
N LEU A 218 9.59 -0.37 0.29
CA LEU A 218 9.09 -1.12 1.46
C LEU A 218 7.57 -1.21 1.47
N GLY A 219 6.87 -0.13 1.15
CA GLY A 219 5.41 -0.13 1.04
C GLY A 219 4.93 -1.15 0.00
N ALA A 220 5.45 -1.07 -1.22
CA ALA A 220 5.10 -2.00 -2.30
C ALA A 220 5.44 -3.46 -1.96
N LEU A 221 6.60 -3.70 -1.32
CA LEU A 221 7.00 -5.04 -0.88
C LEU A 221 6.03 -5.61 0.15
N PHE A 222 5.67 -4.83 1.16
CA PHE A 222 4.75 -5.28 2.20
C PHE A 222 3.36 -5.55 1.63
N GLU A 223 2.82 -4.65 0.85
CA GLU A 223 1.46 -4.77 0.30
C GLU A 223 1.32 -5.95 -0.66
N ARG A 224 2.33 -6.19 -1.50
CA ARG A 224 2.22 -7.15 -2.62
C ARG A 224 2.87 -8.49 -2.37
N LEU A 225 3.94 -8.56 -1.58
CA LEU A 225 4.68 -9.79 -1.34
C LEU A 225 4.52 -10.29 0.10
N VAL A 226 4.77 -9.44 1.10
CA VAL A 226 4.74 -9.86 2.50
C VAL A 226 3.33 -10.25 2.94
N ALA A 227 2.31 -9.50 2.54
CA ALA A 227 0.91 -9.87 2.79
C ALA A 227 0.60 -11.24 2.19
N GLY A 228 1.03 -11.51 0.95
CA GLY A 228 0.88 -12.83 0.32
C GLY A 228 1.61 -13.96 1.06
N TRP A 229 2.79 -13.71 1.61
CA TRP A 229 3.51 -14.71 2.42
C TRP A 229 2.74 -15.04 3.70
N ILE A 230 2.22 -14.01 4.38
CA ILE A 230 1.42 -14.17 5.59
C ILE A 230 0.14 -14.94 5.27
N ASP A 231 -0.58 -14.57 4.21
CA ASP A 231 -1.84 -15.22 3.81
C ASP A 231 -1.64 -16.72 3.49
N VAL A 232 -0.59 -17.04 2.72
CA VAL A 232 -0.26 -18.44 2.38
C VAL A 232 0.13 -19.23 3.61
N ALA A 233 0.93 -18.67 4.51
CA ALA A 233 1.32 -19.32 5.76
C ALA A 233 0.12 -19.51 6.69
N ALA A 234 -0.71 -18.48 6.88
CA ALA A 234 -1.91 -18.55 7.69
C ALA A 234 -2.93 -19.57 7.18
N GLY A 235 -3.10 -19.67 5.84
CA GLY A 235 -3.92 -20.71 5.22
C GLY A 235 -3.42 -22.13 5.49
N ARG A 236 -2.18 -22.29 5.98
CA ARG A 236 -1.56 -23.56 6.42
C ARG A 236 -1.48 -23.71 7.93
N GLY A 237 -2.14 -22.84 8.67
CA GLY A 237 -2.11 -22.82 10.13
C GLY A 237 -0.80 -22.34 10.72
N ARG A 238 -0.02 -21.54 10.00
CA ARG A 238 1.32 -21.10 10.43
C ARG A 238 1.49 -19.58 10.34
N PHE A 239 2.39 -19.03 11.17
CA PHE A 239 2.73 -17.60 11.15
C PHE A 239 4.25 -17.41 11.28
N PRO A 240 4.89 -16.53 10.45
CA PRO A 240 6.32 -16.33 10.49
C PRO A 240 6.74 -15.52 11.72
N GLU A 241 7.60 -16.11 12.56
CA GLU A 241 8.15 -15.46 13.77
C GLU A 241 9.34 -14.53 13.48
N ASP A 242 10.01 -14.73 12.33
CA ASP A 242 11.18 -13.97 11.85
C ASP A 242 10.83 -13.12 10.61
N LEU A 243 9.59 -12.61 10.53
CA LEU A 243 9.07 -11.91 9.36
C LEU A 243 9.94 -10.73 8.93
N TYR A 244 10.38 -9.90 9.87
CA TYR A 244 11.10 -8.67 9.55
C TYR A 244 12.56 -8.93 9.14
N GLU A 245 13.20 -9.97 9.68
CA GLU A 245 14.47 -10.46 9.17
C GLU A 245 14.32 -11.02 7.75
N ALA A 246 13.26 -11.78 7.49
CA ALA A 246 12.96 -12.30 6.17
C ALA A 246 12.72 -11.18 5.15
N VAL A 247 12.08 -10.09 5.56
CA VAL A 247 11.91 -8.89 4.74
C VAL A 247 13.25 -8.22 4.44
N ALA A 248 14.14 -8.13 5.44
CA ALA A 248 15.50 -7.60 5.22
C ALA A 248 16.29 -8.44 4.22
N ASP A 249 16.24 -9.77 4.35
CA ASP A 249 16.88 -10.71 3.43
C ASP A 249 16.26 -10.62 2.01
N ALA A 250 14.95 -10.45 1.92
CA ALA A 250 14.25 -10.26 0.65
C ALA A 250 14.66 -8.96 -0.04
N LEU A 251 14.82 -7.87 0.71
CA LEU A 251 15.32 -6.59 0.18
C LEU A 251 16.78 -6.67 -0.29
N ALA A 252 17.57 -7.61 0.21
CA ALA A 252 18.91 -7.86 -0.29
C ALA A 252 18.92 -8.64 -1.64
N ASP A 253 17.80 -9.30 -1.99
CA ASP A 253 17.65 -9.99 -3.28
C ASP A 253 17.41 -8.97 -4.41
N PRO A 254 18.29 -8.89 -5.42
CA PRO A 254 18.18 -7.94 -6.53
C PRO A 254 16.90 -8.12 -7.36
N HIS A 255 16.36 -9.32 -7.43
CA HIS A 255 15.12 -9.60 -8.16
C HIS A 255 13.90 -9.05 -7.41
N VAL A 256 13.87 -9.16 -6.08
CA VAL A 256 12.83 -8.57 -5.23
C VAL A 256 12.90 -7.05 -5.31
N GLN A 257 14.10 -6.46 -5.24
CA GLN A 257 14.26 -5.00 -5.40
C GLN A 257 13.77 -4.51 -6.76
N ARG A 258 14.09 -5.25 -7.83
CA ARG A 258 13.61 -4.92 -9.17
C ARG A 258 12.08 -4.98 -9.24
N ARG A 259 11.49 -6.07 -8.72
CA ARG A 259 10.03 -6.25 -8.67
C ARG A 259 9.36 -5.13 -7.87
N ALA A 260 9.85 -4.79 -6.69
CA ALA A 260 9.28 -3.72 -5.88
C ALA A 260 9.32 -2.36 -6.60
N ARG A 261 10.42 -2.04 -7.31
CA ARG A 261 10.51 -0.81 -8.14
C ARG A 261 9.49 -0.79 -9.27
N LEU A 262 9.25 -1.92 -9.93
CA LEU A 262 8.22 -2.02 -10.97
C LEU A 262 6.81 -1.85 -10.40
N LEU A 263 6.53 -2.45 -9.24
CA LEU A 263 5.25 -2.27 -8.55
C LEU A 263 4.99 -0.80 -8.19
N VAL A 264 6.00 -0.09 -7.68
CA VAL A 264 5.87 1.36 -7.40
C VAL A 264 5.54 2.13 -8.69
N ALA A 265 6.22 1.83 -9.80
CA ALA A 265 5.96 2.50 -11.08
C ALA A 265 4.57 2.18 -11.64
N ASP A 266 4.10 0.94 -11.50
CA ASP A 266 2.78 0.50 -11.93
C ASP A 266 1.67 1.14 -11.12
N ASP A 267 1.79 1.20 -9.80
CA ASP A 267 0.80 1.84 -8.91
C ASP A 267 0.64 3.34 -9.24
N GLU A 268 1.75 4.03 -9.55
CA GLU A 268 1.73 5.42 -9.98
C GLU A 268 1.05 5.63 -11.34
N ALA A 269 1.28 4.72 -12.28
CA ALA A 269 0.67 4.78 -13.62
C ALA A 269 -0.83 4.48 -13.61
N LEU A 270 -1.34 3.81 -12.58
CA LEU A 270 -2.67 3.23 -12.50
C LEU A 270 -3.62 3.93 -11.52
N ASP A 271 -3.44 5.23 -11.24
CA ASP A 271 -4.39 6.02 -10.45
C ASP A 271 -5.45 6.72 -11.34
N PRO A 272 -6.45 6.00 -11.86
CA PRO A 272 -7.42 6.53 -12.82
C PRO A 272 -8.36 7.56 -12.20
N TYR A 273 -8.46 7.58 -10.88
CA TYR A 273 -9.33 8.47 -10.14
C TYR A 273 -8.61 9.67 -9.51
N ALA A 274 -7.28 9.75 -9.66
CA ALA A 274 -6.45 10.73 -8.96
C ALA A 274 -6.68 10.67 -7.43
N ALA A 275 -6.78 9.44 -6.91
CA ALA A 275 -6.99 9.17 -5.50
C ALA A 275 -5.72 9.36 -4.69
N ALA A 276 -4.55 9.19 -5.33
CA ALA A 276 -3.26 9.36 -4.68
C ALA A 276 -3.09 10.75 -4.09
N ASP A 277 -2.82 10.81 -2.80
CA ASP A 277 -2.52 12.06 -2.10
C ASP A 277 -1.08 12.50 -2.32
N HIS A 278 -0.18 11.57 -2.65
CA HIS A 278 1.21 11.83 -2.97
C HIS A 278 1.44 11.94 -4.49
N PRO A 279 2.35 12.82 -4.94
CA PRO A 279 2.83 12.81 -6.33
C PRO A 279 3.60 11.52 -6.63
N PRO A 280 3.72 11.13 -7.91
CA PRO A 280 4.59 10.05 -8.33
C PRO A 280 6.01 10.20 -7.77
N LEU A 281 6.63 9.10 -7.39
CA LEU A 281 7.98 9.07 -6.79
C LEU A 281 9.00 9.81 -7.67
N ARG A 282 8.93 9.60 -9.00
CA ARG A 282 9.79 10.30 -9.97
C ARG A 282 9.66 11.82 -9.89
N ASP A 283 8.44 12.33 -9.69
CA ASP A 283 8.16 13.77 -9.63
C ASP A 283 8.63 14.35 -8.29
N ARG A 284 8.49 13.59 -7.19
CA ARG A 284 9.02 13.93 -5.87
C ARG A 284 10.55 13.98 -5.89
N LEU A 285 11.20 12.96 -6.47
CA LEU A 285 12.66 12.92 -6.61
C LEU A 285 13.19 14.04 -7.51
N ALA A 286 12.51 14.35 -8.61
CA ALA A 286 12.88 15.45 -9.50
C ALA A 286 12.74 16.83 -8.87
N ALA A 287 11.86 16.96 -7.84
CA ALA A 287 11.65 18.21 -7.12
C ALA A 287 12.71 18.47 -6.01
N LEU A 288 13.51 17.45 -5.66
CA LEU A 288 14.60 17.60 -4.71
C LEU A 288 15.83 18.25 -5.37
N PRO A 289 16.66 18.99 -4.59
CA PRO A 289 17.92 19.51 -5.10
C PRO A 289 18.83 18.37 -5.61
N MET A 290 19.33 18.48 -6.83
CA MET A 290 20.32 17.55 -7.35
C MET A 290 21.64 17.73 -6.62
N VAL A 291 22.08 16.67 -5.93
CA VAL A 291 23.38 16.62 -5.24
C VAL A 291 24.07 15.33 -5.68
N PRO A 292 25.39 15.35 -5.88
CA PRO A 292 26.15 14.11 -6.07
C PRO A 292 25.83 13.13 -4.93
N PRO A 293 25.77 11.83 -5.18
CA PRO A 293 25.52 10.84 -4.14
C PRO A 293 26.60 10.95 -3.07
N ALA A 294 26.31 11.71 -2.01
CA ALA A 294 27.12 11.73 -0.81
C ALA A 294 26.76 10.49 0.00
N GLY A 295 27.76 9.64 0.29
CA GLY A 295 27.55 8.52 1.19
C GLY A 295 27.19 9.04 2.58
N TYR A 296 26.17 8.48 3.19
CA TYR A 296 25.87 8.60 4.62
C TYR A 296 25.98 7.24 5.27
N ASP A 297 26.14 7.24 6.61
CA ASP A 297 26.17 6.00 7.39
C ASP A 297 24.84 5.22 7.18
N PRO A 298 24.91 3.98 6.67
CA PRO A 298 23.73 3.16 6.45
C PRO A 298 23.12 2.59 7.74
N ALA A 299 23.77 2.81 8.91
CA ALA A 299 23.29 2.27 10.16
C ALA A 299 21.92 2.85 10.55
N PRO A 300 20.97 2.00 10.98
CA PRO A 300 19.68 2.45 11.50
C PRO A 300 19.87 3.12 12.88
N VAL A 301 18.79 3.73 13.37
CA VAL A 301 18.74 4.26 14.72
C VAL A 301 18.81 3.09 15.72
N PRO A 302 19.69 3.15 16.73
CA PRO A 302 19.70 2.15 17.78
C PRO A 302 18.37 2.10 18.52
N ILE A 303 17.83 0.90 18.67
CA ILE A 303 16.62 0.62 19.45
C ILE A 303 17.03 -0.19 20.66
N ARG A 304 16.61 0.22 21.85
CA ARG A 304 17.01 -0.40 23.11
C ARG A 304 16.33 -1.75 23.33
N ASP A 305 15.02 -1.84 23.01
CA ASP A 305 14.23 -3.07 23.12
C ASP A 305 13.69 -3.51 21.74
N PRO A 306 14.57 -3.92 20.80
CA PRO A 306 14.14 -4.33 19.46
C PRO A 306 13.29 -5.60 19.51
N VAL A 307 13.61 -6.55 20.40
CA VAL A 307 12.88 -7.83 20.52
C VAL A 307 11.46 -7.59 21.00
N GLY A 308 11.28 -6.83 22.10
CA GLY A 308 9.95 -6.60 22.63
C GLY A 308 9.06 -5.72 21.73
N LEU A 309 9.65 -4.85 20.90
CA LEU A 309 8.90 -4.09 19.89
C LEU A 309 8.51 -4.99 18.74
N GLU A 310 9.39 -5.85 18.26
CA GLU A 310 9.14 -6.77 17.17
C GLU A 310 8.09 -7.81 17.53
N GLU A 311 8.19 -8.45 18.70
CA GLU A 311 7.16 -9.38 19.20
C GLU A 311 5.79 -8.73 19.31
N TRP A 312 5.76 -7.46 19.71
CA TRP A 312 4.49 -6.71 19.75
C TRP A 312 3.93 -6.49 18.34
N CYS A 313 4.77 -6.10 17.37
CA CYS A 313 4.36 -5.91 15.99
C CYS A 313 3.86 -7.21 15.35
N LEU A 314 4.54 -8.33 15.58
CA LEU A 314 4.11 -9.63 15.08
C LEU A 314 2.76 -10.06 15.68
N ARG A 315 2.53 -9.78 16.97
CA ARG A 315 1.24 -10.02 17.63
C ARG A 315 0.12 -9.16 17.03
N ASP A 316 0.39 -7.88 16.79
CA ASP A 316 -0.59 -6.96 16.19
C ASP A 316 -0.97 -7.41 14.77
N LEU A 317 -0.02 -7.90 13.96
CA LEU A 317 -0.30 -8.52 12.66
C LEU A 317 -1.15 -9.78 12.79
N LEU A 318 -0.86 -10.65 13.77
CA LEU A 318 -1.66 -11.84 14.05
C LEU A 318 -3.11 -11.49 14.42
N ASP A 319 -3.30 -10.48 15.26
CA ASP A 319 -4.62 -9.99 15.67
C ASP A 319 -5.42 -9.45 14.46
N GLN A 320 -4.73 -8.89 13.45
CA GLN A 320 -5.36 -8.40 12.22
C GLN A 320 -5.85 -9.52 11.30
N LEU A 321 -5.30 -10.75 11.42
CA LEU A 321 -5.73 -11.91 10.63
C LEU A 321 -7.05 -12.53 11.10
N ASP A 322 -7.71 -12.00 12.12
CA ASP A 322 -8.90 -12.58 12.76
C ASP A 322 -8.73 -14.09 13.13
N ALA A 323 -7.48 -14.53 13.28
CA ALA A 323 -7.18 -15.89 13.69
C ALA A 323 -7.41 -16.07 15.19
N ALA A 324 -8.05 -17.17 15.60
CA ALA A 324 -8.22 -17.44 17.02
C ALA A 324 -6.83 -17.55 17.70
N PRO A 325 -6.61 -16.95 18.88
CA PRO A 325 -5.33 -17.02 19.57
C PRO A 325 -4.81 -18.46 19.72
N GLY A 326 -3.55 -18.69 19.32
CA GLY A 326 -2.91 -20.00 19.42
C GLY A 326 -3.28 -21.02 18.33
N THR A 327 -4.01 -20.62 17.29
CA THR A 327 -4.35 -21.52 16.17
C THR A 327 -3.27 -21.57 15.09
N LEU A 328 -2.37 -20.58 15.05
CA LEU A 328 -1.28 -20.53 14.10
C LEU A 328 0.03 -20.94 14.77
N GLU A 329 0.73 -21.92 14.20
CA GLU A 329 2.04 -22.36 14.67
C GLU A 329 3.13 -21.37 14.21
N PRO A 330 4.02 -20.88 15.11
CA PRO A 330 5.16 -20.07 14.71
C PRO A 330 6.13 -20.91 13.86
N PHE A 331 6.77 -20.29 12.87
CA PHE A 331 7.83 -20.91 12.09
C PHE A 331 8.86 -19.88 11.61
N ALA A 332 10.10 -20.30 11.46
CA ALA A 332 11.16 -19.49 10.87
C ALA A 332 10.99 -19.50 9.33
N LEU A 333 10.58 -18.36 8.78
CA LEU A 333 10.37 -18.20 7.33
C LEU A 333 11.70 -18.28 6.58
N ARG A 334 12.75 -17.75 7.16
CA ARG A 334 14.12 -17.75 6.59
C ARG A 334 14.67 -19.17 6.42
N ASP A 335 14.30 -20.09 7.29
CA ASP A 335 14.73 -21.51 7.23
C ASP A 335 13.76 -22.38 6.41
N ALA A 336 12.54 -21.90 6.23
CA ALA A 336 11.50 -22.65 5.51
C ALA A 336 11.76 -22.70 4.00
N GLY A 337 11.35 -23.81 3.39
CA GLY A 337 11.31 -23.90 1.93
C GLY A 337 10.26 -22.96 1.34
N PRO A 338 10.46 -22.50 0.09
CA PRO A 338 9.54 -21.53 -0.56
C PRO A 338 8.07 -21.96 -0.55
N ASN A 339 7.79 -23.24 -0.59
CA ASN A 339 6.42 -23.74 -0.53
C ASN A 339 5.71 -23.48 0.81
N ALA A 340 6.41 -23.07 1.86
CA ALA A 340 5.79 -22.74 3.14
C ALA A 340 5.07 -21.38 3.13
N TYR A 341 5.48 -20.47 2.27
CA TYR A 341 5.00 -19.07 2.23
C TYR A 341 4.71 -18.52 0.82
N LEU A 342 5.09 -19.24 -0.24
CA LEU A 342 4.70 -18.89 -1.60
C LEU A 342 3.54 -19.78 -2.07
N PRO A 343 2.65 -19.26 -2.92
CA PRO A 343 1.63 -20.07 -3.57
C PRO A 343 2.27 -21.26 -4.30
N PRO A 344 1.81 -22.48 -4.09
CA PRO A 344 2.36 -23.62 -4.78
C PRO A 344 1.99 -23.57 -6.26
N VAL A 345 2.90 -24.04 -7.12
CA VAL A 345 2.73 -24.03 -8.58
C VAL A 345 1.44 -24.73 -9.04
N TRP A 346 1.02 -25.79 -8.32
CA TRP A 346 -0.19 -26.53 -8.68
C TRP A 346 -1.48 -25.69 -8.51
N GLU A 347 -1.49 -24.69 -7.63
CA GLU A 347 -2.62 -23.74 -7.50
C GLU A 347 -2.77 -22.91 -8.78
N ALA A 348 -1.67 -22.36 -9.29
CA ALA A 348 -1.67 -21.65 -10.57
C ALA A 348 -2.13 -22.54 -11.72
N TYR A 349 -1.66 -23.81 -11.76
CA TYR A 349 -2.13 -24.79 -12.73
C TYR A 349 -3.63 -25.05 -12.62
N SER A 350 -4.13 -25.23 -11.40
CA SER A 350 -5.55 -25.48 -11.14
C SER A 350 -6.41 -24.29 -11.55
N ALA A 351 -5.98 -23.07 -11.15
CA ALA A 351 -6.68 -21.84 -11.48
C ALA A 351 -6.79 -21.63 -13.01
N LEU A 352 -5.68 -21.83 -13.75
CA LEU A 352 -5.68 -21.70 -15.20
C LEU A 352 -6.54 -22.79 -15.86
N ARG A 353 -6.47 -24.05 -15.43
CA ARG A 353 -7.32 -25.11 -16.00
C ARG A 353 -8.81 -24.83 -15.81
N VAL A 354 -9.20 -24.37 -14.62
CA VAL A 354 -10.60 -24.01 -14.34
C VAL A 354 -11.00 -22.81 -15.19
N ALA A 355 -10.17 -21.79 -15.26
CA ALA A 355 -10.48 -20.56 -15.99
C ALA A 355 -10.57 -20.76 -17.52
N THR A 356 -9.76 -21.67 -18.08
CA THR A 356 -9.75 -22.00 -19.52
C THR A 356 -10.65 -23.16 -19.90
N GLY A 357 -11.21 -23.90 -18.94
CA GLY A 357 -12.00 -25.09 -19.19
C GLY A 357 -11.21 -26.28 -19.74
N THR A 358 -9.87 -26.29 -19.59
CA THR A 358 -8.99 -27.33 -20.15
C THR A 358 -8.70 -28.42 -19.13
N ARG A 359 -8.32 -29.61 -19.62
CA ARG A 359 -8.01 -30.78 -18.75
C ARG A 359 -6.52 -30.87 -18.39
N SER A 360 -5.64 -30.38 -19.25
CA SER A 360 -4.17 -30.43 -19.03
C SER A 360 -3.60 -29.08 -18.74
N THR A 361 -2.50 -29.04 -17.99
CA THR A 361 -1.76 -27.80 -17.70
C THR A 361 -1.18 -27.17 -18.96
N ASP A 362 -0.66 -27.99 -19.89
CA ASP A 362 -0.09 -27.48 -21.14
C ASP A 362 -1.16 -26.80 -22.00
N ALA A 363 -2.34 -27.40 -22.11
CA ALA A 363 -3.47 -26.81 -22.81
C ALA A 363 -3.97 -25.52 -22.11
N ALA A 364 -3.94 -25.48 -20.78
CA ALA A 364 -4.32 -24.29 -20.02
C ALA A 364 -3.36 -23.13 -20.24
N VAL A 365 -2.07 -23.41 -20.19
CA VAL A 365 -1.01 -22.40 -20.46
C VAL A 365 -1.10 -21.93 -21.90
N ALA A 366 -1.27 -22.83 -22.87
CA ALA A 366 -1.42 -22.48 -24.29
C ALA A 366 -2.64 -21.57 -24.51
N ALA A 367 -3.80 -21.94 -23.98
CA ALA A 367 -5.03 -21.14 -24.08
C ALA A 367 -4.90 -19.76 -23.37
N ALA A 368 -4.15 -19.72 -22.26
CA ALA A 368 -3.86 -18.44 -21.61
C ALA A 368 -2.97 -17.53 -22.50
N LEU A 369 -1.96 -18.09 -23.14
CA LEU A 369 -1.11 -17.35 -24.07
C LEU A 369 -1.90 -16.90 -25.32
N ASP A 370 -2.78 -17.74 -25.87
CA ASP A 370 -3.71 -17.34 -26.96
C ASP A 370 -4.55 -16.14 -26.54
N SER A 371 -5.06 -16.14 -25.29
CA SER A 371 -5.88 -15.02 -24.80
C SER A 371 -5.08 -13.70 -24.63
N LEU A 372 -3.75 -13.75 -24.49
CA LEU A 372 -2.91 -12.55 -24.52
C LEU A 372 -2.88 -11.94 -25.93
N GLU A 373 -2.68 -12.79 -26.94
CA GLU A 373 -2.61 -12.41 -28.35
C GLU A 373 -3.95 -11.90 -28.88
N ASP A 374 -5.06 -12.54 -28.50
CA ASP A 374 -6.42 -12.17 -28.87
C ASP A 374 -6.99 -10.98 -28.08
N GLY A 375 -6.27 -10.48 -27.07
CA GLY A 375 -6.72 -9.40 -26.19
C GLY A 375 -7.82 -9.78 -25.18
N GLY A 376 -8.18 -11.07 -25.10
CA GLY A 376 -9.22 -11.61 -24.22
C GLY A 376 -8.79 -11.83 -22.76
N TRP A 377 -7.56 -11.52 -22.43
CA TRP A 377 -6.92 -11.83 -21.15
C TRP A 377 -7.61 -11.22 -19.91
N VAL A 378 -8.32 -10.09 -20.04
CA VAL A 378 -9.08 -9.51 -18.91
C VAL A 378 -10.19 -10.48 -18.47
N GLY A 379 -10.93 -11.07 -19.41
CA GLY A 379 -11.96 -12.06 -19.10
C GLY A 379 -11.38 -13.35 -18.50
N LEU A 380 -10.19 -13.75 -18.93
CA LEU A 380 -9.45 -14.88 -18.35
C LEU A 380 -9.04 -14.57 -16.91
N ALA A 381 -8.47 -13.40 -16.65
CA ALA A 381 -8.10 -12.96 -15.30
C ALA A 381 -9.31 -12.92 -14.35
N GLU A 382 -10.46 -12.43 -14.84
CA GLU A 382 -11.72 -12.46 -14.08
C GLU A 382 -12.24 -13.88 -13.79
N SER A 383 -11.81 -14.84 -14.57
CA SER A 383 -12.15 -16.25 -14.34
C SER A 383 -11.17 -16.92 -13.38
N VAL A 384 -9.89 -16.49 -13.39
CA VAL A 384 -8.87 -16.90 -12.41
C VAL A 384 -9.21 -16.33 -11.03
N GLU A 385 -9.55 -15.03 -10.96
CA GLU A 385 -9.88 -14.34 -9.71
C GLU A 385 -11.21 -13.57 -9.86
N PRO A 386 -12.34 -14.17 -9.44
CA PRO A 386 -13.66 -13.56 -9.59
C PRO A 386 -13.85 -12.21 -8.86
N ALA A 387 -12.99 -11.89 -7.89
CA ALA A 387 -13.03 -10.61 -7.20
C ALA A 387 -12.76 -9.44 -8.16
N VAL A 388 -11.97 -9.65 -9.21
CA VAL A 388 -11.67 -8.64 -10.23
C VAL A 388 -12.95 -8.10 -10.89
N ARG A 389 -13.97 -8.93 -11.13
CA ARG A 389 -15.26 -8.50 -11.69
C ARG A 389 -16.00 -7.49 -10.81
N ARG A 390 -15.74 -7.53 -9.49
CA ARG A 390 -16.42 -6.67 -8.50
C ARG A 390 -15.80 -5.29 -8.42
N LEU A 391 -14.60 -5.11 -8.97
CA LEU A 391 -13.90 -3.82 -8.98
C LEU A 391 -14.60 -2.82 -9.91
N PRO A 392 -14.45 -1.53 -9.63
CA PRO A 392 -14.86 -0.47 -10.56
C PRO A 392 -14.22 -0.65 -11.95
N PRO A 393 -14.92 -0.30 -13.05
CA PRO A 393 -14.44 -0.59 -14.42
C PRO A 393 -13.01 -0.15 -14.71
N LEU A 394 -12.59 1.02 -14.19
CA LEU A 394 -11.24 1.56 -14.42
C LEU A 394 -10.13 0.79 -13.64
N LEU A 395 -10.49 0.10 -12.56
CA LEU A 395 -9.55 -0.71 -11.77
C LEU A 395 -9.48 -2.17 -12.23
N ARG A 396 -10.43 -2.63 -13.06
CA ARG A 396 -10.48 -4.04 -13.48
C ARG A 396 -9.28 -4.44 -14.33
N ARG A 397 -8.95 -3.63 -15.34
CA ARG A 397 -7.86 -3.95 -16.26
C ARG A 397 -6.50 -4.01 -15.56
N PRO A 398 -6.12 -3.03 -14.70
CA PRO A 398 -4.92 -3.15 -13.87
C PRO A 398 -4.90 -4.39 -12.98
N ALA A 399 -5.95 -4.61 -12.21
CA ALA A 399 -6.04 -5.79 -11.34
C ALA A 399 -6.02 -7.10 -12.11
N ALA A 400 -6.68 -7.17 -13.27
CA ALA A 400 -6.64 -8.33 -14.16
C ALA A 400 -5.22 -8.60 -14.66
N ARG A 401 -4.44 -7.55 -14.98
CA ARG A 401 -3.05 -7.64 -15.41
C ARG A 401 -2.19 -8.27 -14.32
N ASP A 402 -2.28 -7.79 -13.08
CA ASP A 402 -1.51 -8.31 -11.95
C ASP A 402 -1.84 -9.77 -11.64
N VAL A 403 -3.14 -10.08 -11.57
CA VAL A 403 -3.63 -11.44 -11.30
C VAL A 403 -3.15 -12.43 -12.36
N LEU A 404 -3.33 -12.11 -13.63
CA LEU A 404 -2.98 -13.05 -14.70
C LEU A 404 -1.46 -13.13 -14.90
N ALA A 405 -0.72 -12.02 -14.80
CA ALA A 405 0.74 -12.02 -14.87
C ALA A 405 1.36 -12.86 -13.75
N GLY A 406 0.84 -12.74 -12.52
CA GLY A 406 1.26 -13.54 -11.38
C GLY A 406 0.95 -15.02 -11.58
N CYS A 407 -0.29 -15.35 -11.91
CA CYS A 407 -0.75 -16.73 -12.06
C CYS A 407 -0.03 -17.44 -13.24
N LEU A 408 -0.03 -16.83 -14.42
CA LEU A 408 0.59 -17.41 -15.62
C LEU A 408 2.13 -17.45 -15.49
N GLY A 409 2.75 -16.41 -14.92
CA GLY A 409 4.19 -16.39 -14.64
C GLY A 409 4.62 -17.55 -13.73
N VAL A 410 3.86 -17.83 -12.66
CA VAL A 410 4.10 -18.98 -11.77
C VAL A 410 3.86 -20.33 -12.50
N ALA A 411 2.82 -20.40 -13.33
CA ALA A 411 2.54 -21.62 -14.09
C ALA A 411 3.65 -21.94 -15.11
N VAL A 412 4.10 -20.93 -15.85
CA VAL A 412 5.23 -21.07 -16.77
C VAL A 412 6.51 -21.45 -16.01
N ALA A 413 6.79 -20.81 -14.88
CA ALA A 413 7.92 -21.15 -14.01
C ALA A 413 7.89 -22.63 -13.61
N GLY A 414 6.74 -23.14 -13.18
CA GLY A 414 6.58 -24.54 -12.82
C GLY A 414 6.94 -25.48 -13.96
N ARG A 415 6.48 -25.19 -15.19
CA ARG A 415 6.81 -26.00 -16.38
C ARG A 415 8.31 -25.99 -16.69
N LEU A 416 9.00 -24.86 -16.48
CA LEU A 416 10.44 -24.76 -16.67
C LEU A 416 11.22 -25.48 -15.56
N LEU A 417 10.75 -25.39 -14.30
CA LEU A 417 11.34 -26.12 -13.17
C LEU A 417 11.23 -27.64 -13.39
N ASP A 418 10.11 -28.16 -13.91
CA ASP A 418 9.93 -29.57 -14.28
C ASP A 418 10.95 -30.01 -15.38
N ARG A 419 11.48 -29.07 -16.15
CA ARG A 419 12.49 -29.25 -17.21
C ARG A 419 13.94 -29.02 -16.76
N GLY A 420 14.17 -28.94 -15.45
CA GLY A 420 15.51 -28.79 -14.88
C GLY A 420 16.02 -27.36 -14.73
N TRP A 421 15.17 -26.36 -14.96
CA TRP A 421 15.49 -24.99 -14.57
C TRP A 421 15.50 -24.89 -13.05
N ARG A 422 16.09 -23.82 -12.51
CA ARG A 422 16.17 -23.58 -11.07
C ARG A 422 15.53 -22.25 -10.69
N ARG A 423 14.99 -22.15 -9.49
CA ARG A 423 14.60 -20.85 -8.94
C ARG A 423 15.81 -19.97 -8.76
N ALA A 424 15.75 -18.72 -9.20
CA ALA A 424 16.81 -17.72 -9.01
C ALA A 424 16.59 -16.85 -7.76
N SER A 425 15.36 -16.76 -7.29
CA SER A 425 14.98 -16.11 -6.03
C SER A 425 14.19 -17.09 -5.16
N ARG A 426 14.49 -17.13 -3.86
CA ARG A 426 13.66 -17.89 -2.92
C ARG A 426 12.34 -17.19 -2.62
N TRP A 427 12.26 -15.89 -2.85
CA TRP A 427 11.12 -15.02 -2.53
C TRP A 427 10.12 -14.89 -3.68
N LEU A 428 10.49 -15.26 -4.89
CA LEU A 428 9.70 -15.11 -6.11
C LEU A 428 9.68 -16.41 -6.91
N THR A 429 8.50 -17.06 -7.02
CA THR A 429 8.37 -18.30 -7.79
C THR A 429 8.60 -18.10 -9.29
N SER A 430 8.23 -16.94 -9.83
CA SER A 430 8.31 -16.62 -11.26
C SER A 430 9.71 -16.24 -11.75
N VAL A 431 10.69 -16.13 -10.85
CA VAL A 431 12.06 -15.79 -11.22
C VAL A 431 12.89 -17.07 -11.29
N VAL A 432 13.30 -17.42 -12.51
CA VAL A 432 13.96 -18.69 -12.81
C VAL A 432 15.26 -18.50 -13.58
N ARG A 433 16.15 -19.47 -13.42
CA ARG A 433 17.44 -19.54 -14.13
C ARG A 433 17.49 -20.79 -14.98
N PRO A 434 17.78 -20.67 -16.28
CA PRO A 434 18.04 -21.82 -17.15
C PRO A 434 19.32 -22.54 -16.74
N PRO A 435 19.56 -23.78 -17.21
CA PRO A 435 20.84 -24.48 -17.04
C PRO A 435 22.04 -23.69 -17.59
N ALA A 436 21.84 -22.94 -18.66
CA ALA A 436 22.80 -21.99 -19.23
C ALA A 436 22.07 -20.74 -19.71
N GLY A 437 22.54 -19.55 -19.31
CA GLY A 437 21.92 -18.27 -19.68
C GLY A 437 21.58 -17.37 -18.50
N GLU A 438 20.88 -16.29 -18.81
CA GLU A 438 20.50 -15.25 -17.86
C GLU A 438 19.24 -15.64 -17.06
N VAL A 439 19.09 -15.02 -15.90
CA VAL A 439 17.90 -15.15 -15.08
C VAL A 439 16.72 -14.44 -15.74
N LEU A 440 15.57 -15.09 -15.78
CA LEU A 440 14.34 -14.56 -16.34
C LEU A 440 13.30 -14.33 -15.26
N ASP A 441 12.63 -13.19 -15.32
CA ASP A 441 11.40 -12.92 -14.58
C ASP A 441 10.18 -13.16 -15.48
N LEU A 442 9.53 -14.28 -15.28
CA LEU A 442 8.42 -14.73 -16.12
C LEU A 442 7.16 -13.88 -15.94
N GLN A 443 6.99 -13.27 -14.79
CA GLN A 443 5.87 -12.33 -14.60
C GLN A 443 6.08 -11.06 -15.43
N GLU A 444 7.30 -10.52 -15.48
CA GLU A 444 7.64 -9.39 -16.37
C GLU A 444 7.42 -9.77 -17.84
N MET A 445 7.84 -10.97 -18.23
CA MET A 445 7.65 -11.45 -19.62
C MET A 445 6.16 -11.57 -20.00
N VAL A 446 5.35 -12.14 -19.12
CA VAL A 446 3.89 -12.23 -19.33
C VAL A 446 3.27 -10.82 -19.38
N THR A 447 3.71 -9.92 -18.53
CA THR A 447 3.27 -8.52 -18.53
C THR A 447 3.59 -7.84 -19.86
N ALA A 448 4.83 -8.02 -20.37
CA ALA A 448 5.24 -7.50 -21.67
C ALA A 448 4.41 -8.11 -22.82
N ALA A 449 4.07 -9.39 -22.75
CA ALA A 449 3.20 -10.05 -23.73
C ALA A 449 1.76 -9.47 -23.70
N MET A 450 1.21 -9.12 -22.52
CA MET A 450 -0.08 -8.43 -22.43
C MET A 450 -0.06 -7.04 -23.05
N ASP A 451 1.05 -6.31 -22.90
CA ASP A 451 1.19 -4.94 -23.39
C ASP A 451 1.42 -4.92 -24.91
N SER A 452 2.15 -5.89 -25.46
CA SER A 452 2.45 -5.99 -26.89
C SER A 452 1.42 -6.79 -27.70
N GLY A 453 0.68 -7.69 -27.05
CA GLY A 453 -0.13 -8.69 -27.73
C GLY A 453 0.69 -9.82 -28.40
N ASP A 454 1.98 -9.98 -28.00
CA ASP A 454 2.91 -10.99 -28.53
C ASP A 454 3.35 -11.92 -27.42
N ALA A 455 2.84 -13.14 -27.41
CA ALA A 455 3.21 -14.21 -26.48
C ALA A 455 4.37 -15.10 -27.00
N GLY A 456 4.88 -14.82 -28.20
CA GLY A 456 5.97 -15.58 -28.85
C GLY A 456 7.16 -15.84 -27.91
N PRO A 457 7.73 -14.82 -27.25
CA PRO A 457 8.87 -15.02 -26.34
C PRO A 457 8.60 -16.01 -25.21
N VAL A 458 7.38 -16.06 -24.67
CA VAL A 458 6.99 -17.03 -23.63
C VAL A 458 6.79 -18.42 -24.22
N ARG A 459 6.19 -18.53 -25.42
CA ARG A 459 6.02 -19.80 -26.14
C ARG A 459 7.35 -20.44 -26.49
N ASP A 460 8.32 -19.67 -26.94
CA ASP A 460 9.65 -20.15 -27.31
C ASP A 460 10.36 -20.78 -26.11
N LEU A 461 10.24 -20.21 -24.91
CA LEU A 461 10.76 -20.81 -23.68
C LEU A 461 10.16 -22.18 -23.39
N LEU A 462 8.85 -22.33 -23.63
CA LEU A 462 8.14 -23.60 -23.43
C LEU A 462 8.42 -24.63 -24.52
N ALA A 463 8.86 -24.20 -25.71
CA ALA A 463 9.23 -25.08 -26.80
C ALA A 463 10.68 -25.60 -26.69
N LEU A 464 11.53 -24.97 -25.86
CA LEU A 464 12.91 -25.42 -25.67
C LEU A 464 12.96 -26.87 -25.19
N PRO A 465 13.83 -27.72 -25.77
CA PRO A 465 13.95 -29.13 -25.41
C PRO A 465 14.34 -29.28 -23.93
N THR A 466 13.81 -30.33 -23.28
CA THR A 466 14.21 -30.71 -21.93
C THR A 466 15.67 -31.10 -21.92
N GLY A 467 16.51 -30.17 -21.42
CA GLY A 467 17.88 -30.43 -21.03
C GLY A 467 18.81 -31.03 -22.10
N ALA A 468 19.63 -30.18 -22.70
CA ALA A 468 20.99 -30.70 -23.01
C ALA A 468 21.68 -30.92 -21.64
N ARG A 469 21.82 -32.17 -21.24
CA ARG A 469 22.65 -32.60 -20.12
C ARG A 469 24.09 -32.32 -20.38
#